data_9d75a68cfd67eabee702935b1f0f571a
#
_entry.id   9d75a68cfd67eabee702935b1f0f571a
#
_cell.length_a   1.000
_cell.length_b   1.000
_cell.length_c   1.000
_cell.angle_alpha   90.00
_cell.angle_beta   90.00
_cell.angle_gamma   90.00
#
_symmetry.space_group_name_H-M   'P 1'
#
loop_
_entity.id
_entity.type
_entity.pdbx_description
1 polymer ?
#
loop_
_entity_poly.entity_id
_entity_poly.type
_entity_poly.pdbx_seq_one_letter_code
_entity_poly.pdbx_strand_id
1 'polypeptide(L)'
;MVVIDSDILIWLLRGNLQVTERFKKTLIDTEGNIFITPVQIAEIYAGILPKEKAMVEGFLSSLGFIAINEKVGRLAGEYMNKYGKSHSLTLADAMVASASQINGCELWTKNKKHYPMLASNDFFKE
;
A
#
# COMPACT_ATOMS: atom_id res chain seq x y z
N MET A 1 12.74 0.10 -2.47
CA MET A 1 11.47 0.83 -2.63
C MET A 1 10.34 0.05 -1.98
N VAL A 2 9.50 0.72 -1.25
CA VAL A 2 8.44 0.10 -0.47
C VAL A 2 7.11 0.79 -0.79
N VAL A 3 6.07 -0.01 -1.03
CA VAL A 3 4.68 0.47 -1.09
C VAL A 3 4.02 0.15 0.25
N ILE A 4 3.36 1.13 0.85
CA ILE A 4 2.67 0.93 2.14
C ILE A 4 1.19 0.69 1.88
N ASP A 5 0.66 -0.40 2.43
CA ASP A 5 -0.76 -0.69 2.37
C ASP A 5 -1.55 0.23 3.30
N SER A 6 -2.84 0.35 3.07
CA SER A 6 -3.73 1.22 3.85
C SER A 6 -3.73 0.89 5.34
N ASP A 7 -3.61 -0.38 5.71
CA ASP A 7 -3.58 -0.78 7.12
C ASP A 7 -2.39 -0.17 7.86
N ILE A 8 -1.22 -0.14 7.23
CA ILE A 8 -0.04 0.51 7.81
C ILE A 8 -0.24 2.01 7.93
N LEU A 9 -0.82 2.64 6.89
CA LEU A 9 -1.12 4.07 6.94
C LEU A 9 -2.07 4.41 8.09
N ILE A 10 -3.08 3.59 8.33
CA ILE A 10 -4.01 3.79 9.43
C ILE A 10 -3.28 3.70 10.77
N TRP A 11 -2.42 2.70 10.97
CA TRP A 11 -1.63 2.59 12.19
C TRP A 11 -0.73 3.80 12.41
N LEU A 12 -0.08 4.31 11.35
CA LEU A 12 0.74 5.51 11.43
C LEU A 12 -0.09 6.73 11.82
N LEU A 13 -1.24 6.93 11.19
CA LEU A 13 -2.12 8.07 11.46
C LEU A 13 -2.70 8.02 12.87
N ARG A 14 -2.85 6.83 13.44
CA ARG A 14 -3.31 6.64 14.83
C ARG A 14 -2.17 6.75 15.85
N GLY A 15 -0.94 6.97 15.41
CA GLY A 15 0.19 7.15 16.30
C GLY A 15 0.73 5.86 16.93
N ASN A 16 0.54 4.71 16.30
CA ASN A 16 1.12 3.46 16.79
C ASN A 16 2.64 3.57 16.85
N LEU A 17 3.22 3.36 18.04
CA LEU A 17 4.65 3.59 18.25
C LEU A 17 5.54 2.64 17.48
N GLN A 18 5.22 1.34 17.45
CA GLN A 18 6.03 0.35 16.74
C GLN A 18 6.08 0.62 15.24
N VAL A 19 4.91 0.89 14.66
CA VAL A 19 4.81 1.17 13.22
C VAL A 19 5.50 2.49 12.88
N THR A 20 5.33 3.51 13.72
CA THR A 20 5.97 4.81 13.55
C THR A 20 7.49 4.69 13.56
N GLU A 21 8.06 3.97 14.52
CA GLU A 21 9.51 3.78 14.61
C GLU A 21 10.04 2.98 13.42
N ARG A 22 9.32 1.95 13.00
CA ARG A 22 9.71 1.18 11.82
C ARG A 22 9.64 2.00 10.55
N PHE A 23 8.64 2.87 10.45
CA PHE A 23 8.48 3.80 9.33
C PHE A 23 9.66 4.78 9.25
N LYS A 24 10.04 5.37 10.36
CA LYS A 24 11.19 6.29 10.42
C LYS A 24 12.47 5.60 9.96
N LYS A 25 12.71 4.38 10.43
CA LYS A 25 13.87 3.59 10.02
C LYS A 25 13.82 3.31 8.51
N THR A 26 12.65 2.95 8.01
CA THR A 26 12.45 2.65 6.59
C THR A 26 12.68 3.88 5.70
N LEU A 27 12.27 5.06 6.16
CA LEU A 27 12.56 6.31 5.46
C LEU A 27 14.06 6.51 5.27
N ILE A 28 14.83 6.23 6.33
CA ILE A 28 16.30 6.36 6.28
C ILE A 28 16.89 5.30 5.35
N ASP A 29 16.52 4.03 5.56
CA ASP A 29 17.08 2.90 4.81
C ASP A 29 16.78 2.97 3.31
N THR A 30 15.64 3.53 2.93
CA THR A 30 15.22 3.65 1.53
C THR A 30 15.50 5.03 0.93
N GLU A 31 16.11 5.92 1.69
CA GLU A 31 16.34 7.31 1.28
C GLU A 31 15.04 7.99 0.84
N GLY A 32 13.96 7.73 1.57
CA GLY A 32 12.66 8.31 1.32
C GLY A 32 11.82 7.61 0.24
N ASN A 33 12.28 6.47 -0.28
CA ASN A 33 11.56 5.75 -1.34
C ASN A 33 10.42 4.88 -0.78
N ILE A 34 9.42 5.55 -0.22
CA ILE A 34 8.18 4.96 0.27
C ILE A 34 7.03 5.54 -0.55
N PHE A 35 6.18 4.67 -1.08
CA PHE A 35 5.17 5.02 -2.08
C PHE A 35 3.78 4.55 -1.69
N ILE A 36 2.79 5.25 -2.23
CA ILE A 36 1.37 4.85 -2.21
C ILE A 36 0.80 5.01 -3.61
N THR A 37 -0.36 4.40 -3.85
CA THR A 37 -1.11 4.52 -5.11
C THR A 37 -2.41 5.28 -4.85
N PRO A 38 -3.14 5.67 -5.90
CA PRO A 38 -4.48 6.25 -5.73
C PRO A 38 -5.44 5.37 -4.93
N VAL A 39 -5.23 4.06 -4.89
CA VAL A 39 -6.09 3.14 -4.12
C VAL A 39 -6.00 3.44 -2.62
N GLN A 40 -4.78 3.50 -2.06
CA GLN A 40 -4.60 3.81 -0.64
C GLN A 40 -5.14 5.21 -0.32
N ILE A 41 -4.91 6.17 -1.21
CA ILE A 41 -5.44 7.53 -1.02
C ILE A 41 -6.97 7.49 -0.89
N ALA A 42 -7.64 6.81 -1.81
CA ALA A 42 -9.10 6.69 -1.79
C ALA A 42 -9.60 6.02 -0.52
N GLU A 43 -8.95 4.94 -0.10
CA GLU A 43 -9.33 4.22 1.11
C GLU A 43 -9.17 5.08 2.37
N ILE A 44 -8.09 5.83 2.46
CA ILE A 44 -7.86 6.73 3.60
C ILE A 44 -8.91 7.86 3.62
N TYR A 45 -9.12 8.52 2.48
CA TYR A 45 -10.11 9.61 2.41
C TYR A 45 -11.54 9.14 2.69
N ALA A 46 -11.86 7.91 2.37
CA ALA A 46 -13.19 7.35 2.64
C ALA A 46 -13.50 7.29 4.15
N GLY A 47 -12.48 7.22 5.00
CA GLY A 47 -12.66 7.05 6.44
C GLY A 47 -12.23 8.22 7.31
N ILE A 48 -11.69 9.32 6.75
CA ILE A 48 -11.22 10.43 7.57
C ILE A 48 -12.36 11.35 8.01
N LEU A 49 -12.17 11.97 9.17
CA LEU A 49 -13.05 13.02 9.67
C LEU A 49 -12.64 14.38 9.07
N PRO A 50 -13.58 15.33 8.89
CA PRO A 50 -13.23 16.65 8.33
C PRO A 50 -12.09 17.36 9.05
N LYS A 51 -12.02 17.22 10.38
CA LYS A 51 -10.96 17.87 11.20
C LYS A 51 -9.58 17.26 10.97
N GLU A 52 -9.51 16.06 10.41
CA GLU A 52 -8.25 15.35 10.17
C GLU A 52 -7.67 15.63 8.78
N LYS A 53 -8.47 16.22 7.90
CA LYS A 53 -8.14 16.31 6.47
C LYS A 53 -6.80 16.99 6.21
N ALA A 54 -6.53 18.13 6.84
CA ALA A 54 -5.29 18.88 6.60
C ALA A 54 -4.06 18.07 7.02
N MET A 55 -4.11 17.41 8.18
CA MET A 55 -3.01 16.56 8.67
C MET A 55 -2.77 15.37 7.74
N VAL A 56 -3.85 14.71 7.34
CA VAL A 56 -3.76 13.54 6.45
C VAL A 56 -3.20 13.93 5.09
N GLU A 57 -3.68 15.02 4.49
CA GLU A 57 -3.16 15.52 3.22
C GLU A 57 -1.68 15.83 3.30
N GLY A 58 -1.25 16.49 4.38
CA GLY A 58 0.16 16.80 4.61
C GLY A 58 1.02 15.54 4.69
N PHE A 59 0.55 14.54 5.43
CA PHE A 59 1.28 13.28 5.55
C PHE A 59 1.36 12.53 4.22
N LEU A 60 0.24 12.34 3.55
CA LEU A 60 0.21 11.61 2.27
C LEU A 60 1.05 12.30 1.20
N SER A 61 1.04 13.63 1.17
CA SER A 61 1.83 14.40 0.21
C SER A 61 3.33 14.27 0.42
N SER A 62 3.77 13.82 1.60
CA SER A 62 5.19 13.58 1.88
C SER A 62 5.70 12.26 1.31
N LEU A 63 4.81 11.39 0.86
CA LEU A 63 5.15 10.09 0.29
C LEU A 63 5.30 10.19 -1.24
N GLY A 64 5.95 9.19 -1.84
CA GLY A 64 5.98 9.04 -3.28
C GLY A 64 4.68 8.45 -3.81
N PHE A 65 4.41 8.64 -5.09
CA PHE A 65 3.18 8.16 -5.72
C PHE A 65 3.47 7.24 -6.90
N ILE A 66 2.72 6.15 -6.99
CA ILE A 66 2.75 5.23 -8.12
C ILE A 66 1.39 5.28 -8.81
N ALA A 67 1.39 5.53 -10.11
CA ALA A 67 0.15 5.62 -10.87
C ALA A 67 -0.50 4.25 -11.08
N ILE A 68 -1.82 4.23 -11.11
CA ILE A 68 -2.60 3.07 -11.57
C ILE A 68 -2.80 3.26 -13.07
N ASN A 69 -1.89 2.73 -13.84
CA ASN A 69 -1.88 2.86 -15.29
C ASN A 69 -2.43 1.60 -15.97
N GLU A 70 -2.34 1.55 -17.29
CA GLU A 70 -2.84 0.44 -18.09
C GLU A 70 -2.19 -0.90 -17.70
N LYS A 71 -0.88 -0.91 -17.49
CA LYS A 71 -0.15 -2.14 -17.12
C LYS A 71 -0.64 -2.67 -15.77
N VAL A 72 -0.83 -1.79 -14.81
CA VAL A 72 -1.37 -2.16 -13.49
C VAL A 72 -2.76 -2.75 -13.65
N GLY A 73 -3.61 -2.10 -14.44
CA GLY A 73 -4.97 -2.60 -14.68
C GLY A 73 -5.01 -3.99 -15.29
N ARG A 74 -4.16 -4.25 -16.29
CA ARG A 74 -4.09 -5.57 -16.94
C ARG A 74 -3.63 -6.66 -15.97
N LEU A 75 -2.58 -6.41 -15.22
CA LEU A 75 -2.06 -7.37 -14.25
C LEU A 75 -3.07 -7.62 -13.12
N ALA A 76 -3.70 -6.56 -12.62
CA ALA A 76 -4.74 -6.68 -11.60
C ALA A 76 -5.90 -7.55 -12.09
N GLY A 77 -6.31 -7.38 -13.35
CA GLY A 77 -7.35 -8.21 -13.98
C GLY A 77 -6.97 -9.69 -14.06
N GLU A 78 -5.71 -9.97 -14.39
CA GLU A 78 -5.19 -11.34 -14.41
C GLU A 78 -5.25 -11.98 -13.01
N TYR A 79 -4.87 -11.22 -11.98
CA TYR A 79 -4.95 -11.69 -10.59
C TYR A 79 -6.38 -11.92 -10.15
N MET A 80 -7.30 -11.03 -10.52
CA MET A 80 -8.72 -11.20 -10.22
C MET A 80 -9.29 -12.46 -10.89
N ASN A 81 -8.90 -12.73 -12.12
CA ASN A 81 -9.30 -13.94 -12.83
C ASN A 81 -8.82 -15.19 -12.10
N LYS A 82 -7.57 -15.19 -11.64
CA LYS A 82 -6.94 -16.35 -11.01
C LYS A 82 -7.37 -16.55 -9.55
N TYR A 83 -7.49 -15.47 -8.77
CA TYR A 83 -7.68 -15.55 -7.32
C TYR A 83 -8.98 -14.94 -6.80
N GLY A 84 -9.74 -14.25 -7.65
CA GLY A 84 -10.91 -13.51 -7.21
C GLY A 84 -11.95 -14.36 -6.47
N LYS A 85 -12.23 -15.55 -7.00
CA LYS A 85 -13.22 -16.45 -6.39
C LYS A 85 -12.63 -17.32 -5.29
N SER A 86 -11.46 -17.92 -5.54
CA SER A 86 -10.87 -18.89 -4.61
C SER A 86 -10.32 -18.24 -3.34
N HIS A 87 -9.86 -17.00 -3.41
CA HIS A 87 -9.21 -16.29 -2.31
C HIS A 87 -9.93 -15.01 -1.90
N SER A 88 -11.09 -14.76 -2.47
CA SER A 88 -11.86 -13.51 -2.22
C SER A 88 -11.02 -12.25 -2.42
N LEU A 89 -10.14 -12.27 -3.41
CA LEU A 89 -9.28 -11.13 -3.73
C LEU A 89 -10.14 -9.94 -4.18
N THR A 90 -9.94 -8.78 -3.56
CA THR A 90 -10.62 -7.56 -3.96
C THR A 90 -9.88 -6.87 -5.10
N LEU A 91 -10.60 -6.07 -5.89
CA LEU A 91 -9.98 -5.29 -6.96
C LEU A 91 -8.96 -4.30 -6.40
N ALA A 92 -9.25 -3.68 -5.25
CA ALA A 92 -8.32 -2.76 -4.59
C ALA A 92 -6.99 -3.44 -4.28
N ASP A 93 -7.03 -4.62 -3.65
CA ASP A 93 -5.82 -5.36 -3.29
C ASP A 93 -5.07 -5.84 -4.54
N ALA A 94 -5.80 -6.26 -5.56
CA ALA A 94 -5.18 -6.65 -6.84
C ALA A 94 -4.42 -5.49 -7.48
N MET A 95 -4.97 -4.28 -7.43
CA MET A 95 -4.32 -3.09 -7.98
C MET A 95 -3.07 -2.70 -7.18
N VAL A 96 -3.13 -2.74 -5.85
CA VAL A 96 -1.98 -2.43 -5.00
C VAL A 96 -0.85 -3.43 -5.24
N ALA A 97 -1.15 -4.72 -5.26
CA ALA A 97 -0.16 -5.76 -5.54
C ALA A 97 0.48 -5.58 -6.91
N SER A 98 -0.34 -5.33 -7.92
CA SER A 98 0.13 -5.15 -9.30
C SER A 98 1.04 -3.93 -9.43
N ALA A 99 0.65 -2.81 -8.84
CA ALA A 99 1.45 -1.60 -8.83
C ALA A 99 2.80 -1.84 -8.16
N SER A 100 2.81 -2.55 -7.04
CA SER A 100 4.03 -2.89 -6.32
C SER A 100 4.96 -3.73 -7.19
N GLN A 101 4.45 -4.78 -7.81
CA GLN A 101 5.25 -5.69 -8.62
C GLN A 101 5.80 -5.02 -9.89
N ILE A 102 4.97 -4.29 -10.61
CA ILE A 102 5.39 -3.60 -11.85
C ILE A 102 6.50 -2.60 -11.56
N ASN A 103 6.48 -1.98 -10.39
CA ASN A 103 7.47 -0.97 -10.00
C ASN A 103 8.63 -1.52 -9.17
N GLY A 104 8.70 -2.85 -9.00
CA GLY A 104 9.80 -3.48 -8.28
C GLY A 104 9.85 -3.13 -6.80
N CYS A 105 8.69 -2.89 -6.18
CA CYS A 105 8.59 -2.53 -4.77
C CYS A 105 8.16 -3.71 -3.91
N GLU A 106 8.66 -3.74 -2.67
CA GLU A 106 8.10 -4.62 -1.64
C GLU A 106 6.83 -4.00 -1.09
N LEU A 107 5.85 -4.83 -0.73
CA LEU A 107 4.61 -4.37 -0.12
C LEU A 107 4.68 -4.52 1.40
N TRP A 108 4.46 -3.42 2.11
CA TRP A 108 4.37 -3.42 3.57
C TRP A 108 2.90 -3.47 3.98
N THR A 109 2.50 -4.62 4.50
CA THR A 109 1.12 -4.87 4.96
C THR A 109 1.13 -5.77 6.19
N LYS A 110 0.11 -5.64 7.03
CA LYS A 110 -0.16 -6.59 8.11
C LYS A 110 -1.04 -7.75 7.66
N ASN A 111 -1.65 -7.64 6.47
CA ASN A 111 -2.63 -8.60 5.95
C ASN A 111 -2.09 -9.38 4.76
N LYS A 112 -0.96 -10.07 4.93
CA LYS A 112 -0.31 -10.82 3.84
C LYS A 112 -1.23 -11.84 3.18
N LYS A 113 -2.15 -12.41 3.93
CA LYS A 113 -3.13 -13.39 3.42
C LYS A 113 -4.08 -12.82 2.36
N HIS A 114 -4.23 -11.49 2.30
CA HIS A 114 -5.04 -10.83 1.28
C HIS A 114 -4.34 -10.78 -0.09
N TYR A 115 -3.08 -11.20 -0.15
CA TYR A 115 -2.24 -11.08 -1.33
C TYR A 115 -1.71 -12.45 -1.77
N PRO A 116 -2.60 -13.36 -2.22
CA PRO A 116 -2.20 -14.74 -2.59
C PRO A 116 -1.22 -14.80 -3.77
N MET A 117 -1.18 -13.75 -4.60
CA MET A 117 -0.30 -13.66 -5.75
C MET A 117 1.14 -13.31 -5.38
N LEU A 118 1.39 -12.80 -4.17
CA LEU A 118 2.72 -12.36 -3.75
C LEU A 118 3.48 -13.47 -3.03
N ALA A 119 4.77 -13.59 -3.34
CA ALA A 119 5.68 -14.50 -2.64
C ALA A 119 6.27 -13.80 -1.41
N SER A 120 6.95 -14.57 -0.54
CA SER A 120 7.53 -14.00 0.69
C SER A 120 8.52 -12.87 0.41
N ASN A 121 9.25 -12.94 -0.71
CA ASN A 121 10.20 -11.89 -1.10
C ASN A 121 9.54 -10.61 -1.61
N ASP A 122 8.26 -10.68 -1.95
CA ASP A 122 7.52 -9.51 -2.42
C ASP A 122 7.02 -8.63 -1.27
N PHE A 123 7.08 -9.14 -0.05
CA PHE A 123 6.66 -8.40 1.13
C PHE A 123 7.82 -7.75 1.84
N PHE A 124 7.57 -6.53 2.32
CA PHE A 124 8.49 -5.82 3.20
C PHE A 124 8.59 -6.56 4.55
N LYS A 125 9.80 -6.72 5.05
CA LYS A 125 10.06 -7.41 6.33
C LYS A 125 10.29 -6.39 7.43
N GLU A 126 9.36 -6.37 8.38
CA GLU A 126 9.45 -5.46 9.54
C GLU A 126 10.64 -5.81 10.50
#